data_529e1e1c1fddd2cc6d3ae5ce077d12f6
#
_entry.id   529e1e1c1fddd2cc6d3ae5ce077d12f6
#
_cell.length_a   1.000
_cell.length_b   1.000
_cell.length_c   1.000
_cell.angle_alpha   90.00
_cell.angle_beta   90.00
_cell.angle_gamma   90.00
#
_symmetry.space_group_name_H-M   'P 1'
#
loop_
_entity.id
_entity.type
_entity.pdbx_description
1 polymer ?
#
loop_
_entity_poly.entity_id
_entity_poly.type
_entity_poly.pdbx_seq_one_letter_code
_entity_poly.pdbx_strand_id
1 'polypeptide(L)'
;MKATIITIGDEILIGQIVDTNSVSIAKHLNAAGIVVREKISIGDDRTQIIETAERALAGSEVTVITGGLGPTKDDITKKTLAEMFRSDMRYDERVAGHVEKMLAERGIEFNELNRSQAMVPACCTVLFNAHGTAPGMWFERDGHVAVSLCLLYTSPSP
;
A
#
# COMPACT_ATOMS: atom_id res chain seq x y z
N MET A 1 -20.25 -8.02 -3.15
CA MET A 1 -19.18 -7.02 -2.94
C MET A 1 -18.12 -7.21 -4.00
N LYS A 2 -17.71 -6.14 -4.64
CA LYS A 2 -16.75 -6.15 -5.73
C LYS A 2 -15.48 -5.44 -5.32
N ALA A 3 -14.33 -5.89 -5.84
CA ALA A 3 -13.03 -5.32 -5.56
C ALA A 3 -12.26 -5.01 -6.84
N THR A 4 -11.45 -3.96 -6.78
CA THR A 4 -10.45 -3.65 -7.80
C THR A 4 -9.08 -3.74 -7.15
N ILE A 5 -8.12 -4.33 -7.85
CA ILE A 5 -6.73 -4.43 -7.40
C ILE A 5 -5.88 -3.53 -8.28
N ILE A 6 -5.12 -2.64 -7.66
CA ILE A 6 -4.20 -1.73 -8.35
C ILE A 6 -2.78 -2.09 -7.92
N THR A 7 -1.93 -2.38 -8.90
CA THR A 7 -0.50 -2.59 -8.67
C THR A 7 0.28 -1.40 -9.19
N ILE A 8 1.08 -0.80 -8.34
CA ILE A 8 1.89 0.38 -8.67
C ILE A 8 3.36 -0.05 -8.78
N GLY A 9 3.97 0.22 -9.91
CA GLY A 9 5.40 -0.05 -10.09
C GLY A 9 5.78 -0.08 -11.55
N ASP A 10 6.76 0.73 -11.93
CA ASP A 10 7.29 0.73 -13.29
C ASP A 10 7.89 -0.64 -13.64
N GLU A 11 8.53 -1.29 -12.69
CA GLU A 11 9.12 -2.62 -12.85
C GLU A 11 8.10 -3.70 -13.20
N ILE A 12 6.88 -3.54 -12.74
CA ILE A 12 5.76 -4.45 -13.09
C ILE A 12 5.31 -4.19 -14.52
N LEU A 13 5.16 -2.89 -14.87
CA LEU A 13 4.69 -2.50 -16.21
C LEU A 13 5.62 -2.97 -17.33
N ILE A 14 6.92 -2.87 -17.12
CA ILE A 14 7.89 -3.25 -18.15
C ILE A 14 8.27 -4.73 -18.08
N GLY A 15 7.65 -5.49 -17.17
CA GLY A 15 7.84 -6.94 -17.11
C GLY A 15 9.12 -7.40 -16.44
N GLN A 16 9.80 -6.53 -15.71
CA GLN A 16 11.02 -6.91 -14.96
C GLN A 16 10.69 -7.82 -13.79
N ILE A 17 9.53 -7.64 -13.18
CA ILE A 17 9.07 -8.40 -12.01
C ILE A 17 7.68 -8.92 -12.29
N VAL A 18 7.42 -10.18 -11.91
CA VAL A 18 6.10 -10.78 -12.00
C VAL A 18 5.24 -10.26 -10.84
N ASP A 19 4.00 -9.86 -11.15
CA ASP A 19 3.04 -9.39 -10.16
C ASP A 19 2.41 -10.54 -9.40
N THR A 20 3.15 -11.10 -8.45
CA THR A 20 2.67 -12.20 -7.60
C THR A 20 1.75 -11.71 -6.50
N ASN A 21 1.87 -10.44 -6.10
CA ASN A 21 1.05 -9.85 -5.03
C ASN A 21 -0.42 -9.76 -5.44
N SER A 22 -0.70 -9.29 -6.64
CA SER A 22 -2.10 -9.17 -7.08
C SER A 22 -2.76 -10.54 -7.20
N VAL A 23 -2.01 -11.57 -7.58
CA VAL A 23 -2.52 -12.95 -7.64
C VAL A 23 -2.89 -13.44 -6.23
N SER A 24 -2.01 -13.22 -5.27
CA SER A 24 -2.25 -13.61 -3.88
C SER A 24 -3.47 -12.86 -3.30
N ILE A 25 -3.55 -11.57 -3.52
CA ILE A 25 -4.68 -10.74 -3.08
C ILE A 25 -5.98 -11.23 -3.69
N ALA A 26 -5.99 -11.52 -4.99
CA ALA A 26 -7.18 -12.01 -5.68
C ALA A 26 -7.66 -13.33 -5.09
N LYS A 27 -6.75 -14.24 -4.78
CA LYS A 27 -7.09 -15.53 -4.15
C LYS A 27 -7.72 -15.33 -2.78
N HIS A 28 -7.16 -14.44 -1.97
CA HIS A 28 -7.69 -14.17 -0.63
C HIS A 28 -9.05 -13.49 -0.69
N LEU A 29 -9.26 -12.56 -1.61
CA LEU A 29 -10.55 -11.90 -1.78
C LEU A 29 -11.61 -12.89 -2.24
N ASN A 30 -11.29 -13.73 -3.21
CA ASN A 30 -12.22 -14.77 -3.67
C ASN A 30 -12.60 -15.74 -2.55
N ALA A 31 -11.63 -16.16 -1.74
CA ALA A 31 -11.90 -17.04 -0.60
C ALA A 31 -12.84 -16.39 0.42
N ALA A 32 -12.80 -15.06 0.53
CA ALA A 32 -13.68 -14.29 1.40
C ALA A 32 -15.04 -13.96 0.76
N GLY A 33 -15.30 -14.41 -0.47
CA GLY A 33 -16.55 -14.14 -1.17
C GLY A 33 -16.61 -12.78 -1.85
N ILE A 34 -15.47 -12.11 -2.01
CA ILE A 34 -15.38 -10.82 -2.68
C ILE A 34 -14.96 -11.04 -4.13
N VAL A 35 -15.77 -10.54 -5.07
CA VAL A 35 -15.51 -10.72 -6.50
C VAL A 35 -14.50 -9.70 -6.97
N VAL A 36 -13.38 -10.15 -7.52
CA VAL A 36 -12.41 -9.27 -8.14
C VAL A 36 -12.94 -8.86 -9.52
N ARG A 37 -13.28 -7.60 -9.65
CA ARG A 37 -13.83 -7.04 -10.88
C ARG A 37 -12.74 -6.71 -11.89
N GLU A 38 -11.61 -6.22 -11.42
CA GLU A 38 -10.57 -5.69 -12.29
C GLU A 38 -9.21 -5.71 -11.57
N LYS A 39 -8.16 -5.95 -12.32
CA LYS A 39 -6.76 -5.81 -11.89
C LYS A 39 -6.08 -4.84 -12.84
N ILE A 40 -5.47 -3.80 -12.29
CA ILE A 40 -4.85 -2.73 -13.07
C ILE A 40 -3.41 -2.56 -12.61
N SER A 41 -2.48 -2.49 -13.56
CA SER A 41 -1.09 -2.14 -13.27
C SER A 41 -0.81 -0.74 -13.79
N ILE A 42 -0.20 0.09 -12.97
CA ILE A 42 0.17 1.47 -13.31
C ILE A 42 1.59 1.77 -12.87
N GLY A 43 2.15 2.84 -13.43
CA GLY A 43 3.48 3.30 -13.07
C GLY A 43 3.51 4.14 -11.79
N ASP A 44 4.70 4.48 -11.37
CA ASP A 44 4.97 5.35 -10.21
C ASP A 44 4.72 6.81 -10.59
N ASP A 45 3.50 7.14 -10.92
CA ASP A 45 3.09 8.48 -11.36
C ASP A 45 1.90 8.99 -10.57
N ARG A 46 2.06 10.17 -9.98
CA ARG A 46 1.03 10.78 -9.14
C ARG A 46 -0.34 10.88 -9.82
N THR A 47 -0.37 11.36 -11.05
CA THR A 47 -1.62 11.54 -11.80
C THR A 47 -2.29 10.22 -12.10
N GLN A 48 -1.52 9.21 -12.52
CA GLN A 48 -2.05 7.87 -12.76
C GLN A 48 -2.61 7.24 -11.48
N ILE A 49 -1.92 7.42 -10.37
CA ILE A 49 -2.37 6.88 -9.07
C ILE A 49 -3.72 7.49 -8.70
N ILE A 50 -3.84 8.82 -8.77
CA ILE A 50 -5.08 9.52 -8.40
C ILE A 50 -6.23 9.11 -9.33
N GLU A 51 -6.05 9.20 -10.63
CA GLU A 51 -7.09 8.88 -11.59
C GLU A 51 -7.57 7.45 -11.48
N THR A 52 -6.64 6.51 -11.35
CA THR A 52 -6.96 5.09 -11.26
C THR A 52 -7.65 4.76 -9.94
N ALA A 53 -7.15 5.30 -8.83
CA ALA A 53 -7.75 5.05 -7.51
C ALA A 53 -9.15 5.67 -7.39
N GLU A 54 -9.34 6.88 -7.91
CA GLU A 54 -10.66 7.52 -7.92
C GLU A 54 -11.67 6.71 -8.72
N ARG A 55 -11.28 6.25 -9.90
CA ARG A 55 -12.13 5.42 -10.73
C ARG A 55 -12.46 4.08 -10.08
N ALA A 56 -11.46 3.46 -9.44
CA ALA A 56 -11.66 2.20 -8.73
C ALA A 56 -12.61 2.36 -7.55
N LEU A 57 -12.45 3.42 -6.76
CA LEU A 57 -13.35 3.71 -5.64
C LEU A 57 -14.79 3.92 -6.07
N ALA A 58 -14.98 4.59 -7.21
CA ALA A 58 -16.33 4.82 -7.74
C ALA A 58 -16.99 3.52 -8.25
N GLY A 59 -16.19 2.57 -8.72
CA GLY A 59 -16.69 1.35 -9.36
C GLY A 59 -16.69 0.10 -8.49
N SER A 60 -16.09 0.13 -7.31
CA SER A 60 -15.94 -1.05 -6.45
C SER A 60 -16.10 -0.65 -4.99
N GLU A 61 -16.63 -1.53 -4.17
CA GLU A 61 -16.74 -1.30 -2.73
C GLU A 61 -15.37 -1.37 -2.04
N VAL A 62 -14.46 -2.18 -2.59
CA VAL A 62 -13.11 -2.35 -2.05
C VAL A 62 -12.09 -2.13 -3.15
N THR A 63 -11.10 -1.29 -2.86
CA THR A 63 -9.94 -1.10 -3.74
C THR A 63 -8.70 -1.49 -2.94
N VAL A 64 -7.94 -2.45 -3.45
CA VAL A 64 -6.68 -2.86 -2.83
C VAL A 64 -5.53 -2.35 -3.69
N ILE A 65 -4.65 -1.58 -3.07
CA ILE A 65 -3.50 -0.97 -3.73
C ILE A 65 -2.24 -1.64 -3.18
N THR A 66 -1.38 -2.10 -4.07
CA THR A 66 -0.11 -2.70 -3.68
C THR A 66 1.02 -2.14 -4.53
N GLY A 67 2.22 -2.12 -3.98
CA GLY A 67 3.40 -1.59 -4.66
C GLY A 67 3.62 -0.10 -4.38
N GLY A 68 4.70 0.43 -4.90
CA GLY A 68 5.06 1.84 -4.70
C GLY A 68 5.46 2.18 -3.26
N LEU A 69 5.72 1.19 -2.42
CA LEU A 69 6.04 1.36 -1.01
C LEU A 69 7.47 0.95 -0.68
N GLY A 70 8.39 1.04 -1.63
CA GLY A 70 9.82 0.85 -1.38
C GLY A 70 10.44 2.05 -0.69
N PRO A 71 11.66 1.92 -0.13
CA PRO A 71 12.29 3.01 0.65
C PRO A 71 12.42 4.34 -0.09
N THR A 72 12.55 4.30 -1.41
CA THR A 72 12.64 5.50 -2.26
C THR A 72 11.32 5.86 -2.93
N LYS A 73 10.36 4.93 -2.98
CA LYS A 73 9.06 5.10 -3.66
C LYS A 73 7.89 5.18 -2.69
N ASP A 74 8.14 4.87 -1.42
CA ASP A 74 7.17 4.92 -0.34
C ASP A 74 6.45 6.26 -0.28
N ASP A 75 7.21 7.33 -0.53
CA ASP A 75 6.70 8.68 -0.44
C ASP A 75 5.66 9.01 -1.52
N ILE A 76 5.79 8.48 -2.75
CA ILE A 76 4.86 8.89 -3.80
C ILE A 76 3.46 8.32 -3.57
N THR A 77 3.35 7.04 -3.24
CA THR A 77 2.05 6.42 -3.01
C THR A 77 1.39 6.97 -1.77
N LYS A 78 2.11 7.03 -0.68
CA LYS A 78 1.58 7.50 0.61
C LYS A 78 1.13 8.95 0.55
N LYS A 79 1.97 9.83 0.04
CA LYS A 79 1.65 11.25 -0.11
C LYS A 79 0.51 11.48 -1.08
N THR A 80 0.48 10.72 -2.17
CA THR A 80 -0.57 10.84 -3.18
C THR A 80 -1.92 10.42 -2.62
N LEU A 81 -1.97 9.32 -1.87
CA LEU A 81 -3.20 8.88 -1.22
C LEU A 81 -3.67 9.88 -0.16
N ALA A 82 -2.75 10.43 0.63
CA ALA A 82 -3.10 11.48 1.60
C ALA A 82 -3.74 12.67 0.89
N GLU A 83 -3.16 13.10 -0.20
CA GLU A 83 -3.71 14.20 -1.00
C GLU A 83 -5.09 13.87 -1.56
N MET A 84 -5.25 12.67 -2.12
CA MET A 84 -6.52 12.21 -2.69
C MET A 84 -7.64 12.22 -1.65
N PHE A 85 -7.34 11.80 -0.43
CA PHE A 85 -8.29 11.78 0.68
C PHE A 85 -8.31 13.10 1.45
N ARG A 86 -7.62 14.12 0.99
CA ARG A 86 -7.55 15.46 1.60
C ARG A 86 -7.15 15.40 3.07
N SER A 87 -6.10 14.63 3.34
CA SER A 87 -5.62 14.38 4.68
C SER A 87 -4.24 14.98 4.90
N ASP A 88 -4.03 15.53 6.09
CA ASP A 88 -2.69 15.85 6.55
C ASP A 88 -1.94 14.57 6.89
N MET A 89 -0.63 14.67 7.04
CA MET A 89 0.21 13.59 7.53
C MET A 89 0.39 13.72 9.04
N ARG A 90 0.49 12.58 9.73
CA ARG A 90 0.80 12.55 11.17
C ARG A 90 1.93 11.58 11.44
N TYR A 91 2.69 11.85 12.49
CA TYR A 91 3.69 10.93 12.99
C TYR A 91 3.01 9.90 13.89
N ASP A 92 3.16 8.63 13.55
CA ASP A 92 2.56 7.54 14.35
C ASP A 92 3.65 6.87 15.17
N GLU A 93 3.59 7.07 16.49
CA GLU A 93 4.61 6.55 17.40
C GLU A 93 4.63 5.02 17.48
N ARG A 94 3.50 4.36 17.27
CA ARG A 94 3.44 2.91 17.24
C ARG A 94 4.13 2.36 16.00
N VAL A 95 3.94 3.00 14.87
CA VAL A 95 4.66 2.64 13.63
C VAL A 95 6.15 2.90 13.82
N ALA A 96 6.52 4.05 14.39
CA ALA A 96 7.92 4.39 14.66
C ALA A 96 8.59 3.34 15.55
N GLY A 97 7.93 2.94 16.61
CA GLY A 97 8.46 1.91 17.53
C GLY A 97 8.63 0.57 16.85
N HIS A 98 7.69 0.18 15.99
CA HIS A 98 7.77 -1.05 15.22
C HIS A 98 8.93 -1.03 14.23
N VAL A 99 9.09 0.07 13.51
CA VAL A 99 10.20 0.26 12.55
C VAL A 99 11.54 0.21 13.27
N GLU A 100 11.67 0.96 14.36
CA GLU A 100 12.88 1.01 15.15
C GLU A 100 13.28 -0.38 15.65
N LYS A 101 12.32 -1.14 16.19
CA LYS A 101 12.56 -2.50 16.65
C LYS A 101 13.02 -3.43 15.52
N MET A 102 12.37 -3.40 14.40
CA MET A 102 12.74 -4.23 13.25
C MET A 102 14.13 -3.91 12.73
N LEU A 103 14.47 -2.62 12.66
CA LEU A 103 15.80 -2.20 12.22
C LEU A 103 16.88 -2.59 13.22
N ALA A 104 16.60 -2.46 14.51
CA ALA A 104 17.53 -2.87 15.56
C ALA A 104 17.86 -4.36 15.48
N GLU A 105 16.87 -5.20 15.21
CA GLU A 105 17.06 -6.64 15.02
C GLU A 105 17.97 -6.97 13.84
N ARG A 106 18.05 -6.06 12.87
CA ARG A 106 18.91 -6.20 11.67
C ARG A 106 20.22 -5.44 11.80
N GLY A 107 20.49 -4.82 12.95
CA GLY A 107 21.67 -4.00 13.15
C GLY A 107 21.68 -2.70 12.39
N ILE A 108 20.52 -2.18 11.99
CA ILE A 108 20.37 -0.95 11.23
C ILE A 108 19.94 0.17 12.17
N GLU A 109 20.61 1.33 12.05
CA GLU A 109 20.30 2.50 12.86
C GLU A 109 19.00 3.16 12.40
N PHE A 110 18.19 3.61 13.37
CA PHE A 110 16.97 4.36 13.10
C PHE A 110 17.33 5.84 12.87
N ASN A 111 17.30 6.25 11.61
CA ASN A 111 17.68 7.60 11.17
C ASN A 111 16.49 8.38 10.60
N GLU A 112 16.75 9.59 10.10
CA GLU A 112 15.73 10.46 9.51
C GLU A 112 14.96 9.79 8.36
N LEU A 113 15.66 9.06 7.49
CA LEU A 113 15.03 8.36 6.37
C LEU A 113 14.05 7.29 6.85
N ASN A 114 14.45 6.54 7.87
CA ASN A 114 13.59 5.51 8.46
C ASN A 114 12.44 6.11 9.26
N ARG A 115 12.68 7.28 9.86
CA ARG A 115 11.67 8.00 10.62
C ARG A 115 10.49 8.42 9.73
N SER A 116 10.75 8.73 8.46
CA SER A 116 9.70 9.10 7.51
C SER A 116 8.66 7.99 7.29
N GLN A 117 9.02 6.73 7.54
CA GLN A 117 8.10 5.61 7.43
C GLN A 117 7.00 5.65 8.49
N ALA A 118 7.21 6.38 9.58
CA ALA A 118 6.21 6.56 10.62
C ALA A 118 5.24 7.71 10.33
N MET A 119 5.48 8.47 9.27
CA MET A 119 4.54 9.49 8.80
C MET A 119 3.44 8.81 7.98
N VAL A 120 2.21 8.96 8.42
CA VAL A 120 1.05 8.33 7.76
C VAL A 120 -0.05 9.38 7.57
N PRO A 121 -0.96 9.18 6.59
CA PRO A 121 -2.10 10.06 6.45
C PRO A 121 -2.94 10.06 7.74
N ALA A 122 -3.31 11.24 8.21
CA ALA A 122 -4.04 11.36 9.47
C ALA A 122 -5.40 10.66 9.45
N CYS A 123 -6.04 10.58 8.27
CA CYS A 123 -7.35 9.96 8.12
C CYS A 123 -7.32 8.45 8.03
N CYS A 124 -6.15 7.83 7.84
CA CYS A 124 -6.09 6.38 7.67
C CYS A 124 -6.03 5.65 9.01
N THR A 125 -6.53 4.41 8.98
CA THR A 125 -6.26 3.44 10.05
C THR A 125 -5.04 2.64 9.65
N VAL A 126 -4.05 2.60 10.51
CA VAL A 126 -2.81 1.87 10.25
C VAL A 126 -3.03 0.37 10.43
N LEU A 127 -2.59 -0.40 9.45
CA LEU A 127 -2.55 -1.85 9.52
C LEU A 127 -1.09 -2.27 9.71
N PHE A 128 -0.78 -2.91 10.81
CA PHE A 128 0.60 -3.27 11.12
C PHE A 128 1.09 -4.39 10.21
N ASN A 129 2.28 -4.20 9.67
CA ASN A 129 2.94 -5.20 8.84
C ASN A 129 3.97 -5.95 9.70
N ALA A 130 3.70 -7.21 9.99
CA ALA A 130 4.57 -8.04 10.83
C ALA A 130 5.91 -8.36 10.15
N HIS A 131 5.99 -8.25 8.83
CA HIS A 131 7.13 -8.71 8.05
C HIS A 131 7.94 -7.60 7.39
N GLY A 132 7.53 -6.35 7.56
CA GLY A 132 8.20 -5.21 6.92
C GLY A 132 8.02 -3.92 7.68
N THR A 133 8.74 -2.90 7.26
CA THR A 133 8.74 -1.58 7.90
C THR A 133 7.62 -0.67 7.42
N ALA A 134 7.09 -0.90 6.21
CA ALA A 134 6.01 -0.09 5.68
C ALA A 134 4.65 -0.58 6.19
N PRO A 135 3.87 0.27 6.87
CA PRO A 135 2.56 -0.14 7.36
C PRO A 135 1.53 -0.19 6.23
N GLY A 136 0.50 -1.01 6.41
CA GLY A 136 -0.70 -0.92 5.60
C GLY A 136 -1.53 0.28 6.01
N MET A 137 -2.35 0.77 5.09
CA MET A 137 -3.19 1.94 5.33
C MET A 137 -4.61 1.66 4.86
N TRP A 138 -5.56 1.91 5.74
CA TRP A 138 -6.98 1.69 5.48
C TRP A 138 -7.68 3.05 5.42
N PHE A 139 -8.31 3.32 4.28
CA PHE A 139 -9.08 4.55 4.06
C PHE A 139 -10.54 4.23 3.79
N GLU A 140 -11.42 5.08 4.26
CA GLU A 140 -12.86 4.97 3.97
C GLU A 140 -13.38 6.30 3.42
N ARG A 141 -14.24 6.21 2.41
CA ARG A 141 -14.91 7.38 1.84
C ARG A 141 -16.22 6.94 1.19
N ASP A 142 -17.31 7.54 1.63
CA ASP A 142 -18.65 7.34 1.06
C ASP A 142 -19.06 5.85 0.98
N GLY A 143 -18.73 5.09 2.02
CA GLY A 143 -19.04 3.66 2.06
C GLY A 143 -18.10 2.77 1.25
N HIS A 144 -17.07 3.34 0.64
CA HIS A 144 -16.05 2.62 -0.09
C HIS A 144 -14.75 2.56 0.71
N VAL A 145 -14.01 1.47 0.55
CA VAL A 145 -12.76 1.22 1.27
C VAL A 145 -11.60 1.16 0.28
N ALA A 146 -10.52 1.85 0.60
CA ALA A 146 -9.25 1.70 -0.10
C ALA A 146 -8.21 1.20 0.90
N VAL A 147 -7.52 0.12 0.57
CA VAL A 147 -6.48 -0.46 1.41
C VAL A 147 -5.17 -0.46 0.64
N SER A 148 -4.16 0.20 1.19
CA SER A 148 -2.82 0.17 0.62
C SER A 148 -1.97 -0.79 1.42
N LEU A 149 -1.41 -1.79 0.75
CA LEU A 149 -0.62 -2.85 1.37
C LEU A 149 0.78 -2.89 0.80
N CYS A 150 1.77 -2.99 1.67
CA CYS A 150 3.11 -3.36 1.28
C CYS A 150 3.23 -4.87 1.44
N LEU A 151 3.13 -5.58 0.34
CA LEU A 151 3.36 -7.00 0.33
C LEU A 151 4.81 -7.23 -0.07
N LEU A 152 5.53 -7.92 0.78
CA LEU A 152 6.91 -8.25 0.47
C LEU A 152 6.94 -9.33 -0.59
N TYR A 153 7.80 -9.12 -1.57
CA TYR A 153 8.11 -10.14 -2.57
C TYR A 153 8.86 -11.33 -2.00
N THR A 154 9.23 -11.28 -0.79
CA THR A 154 9.76 -12.44 -0.15
C THR A 154 8.61 -13.38 0.06
N SER A 155 8.22 -14.04 -1.01
CA SER A 155 7.87 -15.39 -0.76
C SER A 155 8.97 -15.91 0.15
N PRO A 156 8.64 -16.48 1.27
CA PRO A 156 9.60 -17.27 1.96
C PRO A 156 10.03 -18.30 0.96
N SER A 157 11.16 -18.09 0.42
CA SER A 157 11.87 -19.16 -0.17
C SER A 157 11.87 -20.25 0.86
N PRO A 158 11.40 -21.39 0.50
CA PRO A 158 11.58 -22.52 1.36
C PRO A 158 13.03 -22.64 1.75
#